data_da13ae76716a44fca8c8cc0d904b1fed
#
_entry.id   da13ae76716a44fca8c8cc0d904b1fed
#
_cell.length_a   1.000
_cell.length_b   1.000
_cell.length_c   1.000
_cell.angle_alpha   90.00
_cell.angle_beta   90.00
_cell.angle_gamma   90.00
#
_symmetry.space_group_name_H-M   'P 1'
#
loop_
_entity.id
_entity.type
_entity.pdbx_description
1 polymer ?
#
loop_
_entity_poly.entity_id
_entity_poly.type
_entity_poly.pdbx_seq_one_letter_code
_entity_poly.pdbx_strand_id
1 'polypeptide(L)'
;SPPRPPRFVSPTSRGEIITARVASSFISFDQAEHNLKELGPQTFSQVKENGRERWNDILGRFDVEGAEVDKDRTFYSALYRSLLFPRKFYEITPENEVVHYSPYNGEVLPGYMYTDTGLWDTFRALFPLLNLVYPSVNREIQEGMLNAYRESGFFPEWASPGHRDCMVGNNSASVLADAYLNNVKVEDTETLWKGIVAGTENVHPSVKSTGRLGHEYYNTLGYVPYDVGINENAARTLEYAYDDWAIYQLSKALDRPAGEQKKFAMRALNYRNLFDKESRLMRGRNEDGSFQSPFSPLKWGDAFTEGNAWHYTWSVFHDPQGLIELMGGRKEFISMMDSVFSVPPHFDDSYYGFPIHEIREMQVMDMGNYAHGNQPVQHMIYLYDWAGEPWKTQYWTREVIDRLYTPYPDGYCGDEDNGQTSAWYVFSSLGFYPVAPGTGQYAITSPLFKKVKIYLENGNVVEINAPANSGVNRYISNMKVNGAEYDKNYFTNDQLSQGARIDVEMGCNPNYERGVSEESAPYSFTNELRSTAAGRKILKDFEKTSSKTGNKK
;
A
#
# COMPACT_ATOMS: atom_id res chain seq x y z
N SER A 1 11.30 31.52 -28.89
CA SER A 1 12.07 30.33 -29.28
C SER A 1 12.66 29.69 -28.04
N PRO A 2 12.61 28.40 -27.88
CA PRO A 2 13.23 27.75 -26.73
C PRO A 2 14.74 28.02 -26.72
N PRO A 3 15.35 28.18 -25.56
CA PRO A 3 16.79 28.39 -25.48
C PRO A 3 17.52 27.19 -26.12
N ARG A 4 18.50 27.48 -26.94
CA ARG A 4 19.35 26.42 -27.55
C ARG A 4 20.10 25.72 -26.42
N PRO A 5 20.19 24.38 -26.43
CA PRO A 5 20.99 23.68 -25.44
C PRO A 5 22.44 24.16 -25.50
N PRO A 6 23.13 24.29 -24.37
CA PRO A 6 24.51 24.71 -24.34
C PRO A 6 25.39 23.75 -25.20
N ARG A 7 26.16 24.29 -26.14
CA ARG A 7 27.14 23.52 -26.91
C ARG A 7 28.47 23.69 -26.22
N PHE A 8 28.98 22.63 -25.65
CA PHE A 8 30.35 22.55 -25.19
C PHE A 8 31.24 22.20 -26.39
N VAL A 9 32.10 23.12 -26.81
CA VAL A 9 33.11 22.88 -27.85
C VAL A 9 34.47 23.01 -27.18
N SER A 10 35.18 21.91 -27.08
CA SER A 10 36.57 21.88 -26.62
C SER A 10 37.42 21.23 -27.71
N PRO A 11 38.60 21.80 -28.05
CA PRO A 11 39.53 21.10 -28.92
C PRO A 11 40.04 19.85 -28.20
N THR A 12 39.74 18.69 -28.75
CA THR A 12 40.14 17.39 -28.18
C THR A 12 41.02 16.63 -29.14
N SER A 13 41.99 15.92 -28.61
CA SER A 13 42.81 14.97 -29.33
C SER A 13 42.15 13.60 -29.44
N ARG A 14 42.47 12.84 -30.49
CA ARG A 14 41.93 11.48 -30.65
C ARG A 14 42.36 10.60 -29.47
N GLY A 15 41.35 10.04 -28.72
CA GLY A 15 41.61 9.19 -27.57
C GLY A 15 41.66 9.94 -26.22
N GLU A 16 41.47 11.24 -26.21
CA GLU A 16 41.40 12.03 -24.99
C GLU A 16 40.06 11.74 -24.25
N ILE A 17 40.14 11.49 -22.95
CA ILE A 17 38.98 11.28 -22.09
C ILE A 17 38.55 12.62 -21.50
N ILE A 18 37.34 13.04 -21.83
CA ILE A 18 36.71 14.24 -21.27
C ILE A 18 35.79 13.86 -20.12
N THR A 19 35.99 14.49 -19.00
CA THR A 19 35.07 14.34 -17.83
C THR A 19 34.23 15.61 -17.70
N ALA A 20 32.91 15.45 -17.68
CA ALA A 20 31.96 16.52 -17.36
C ALA A 20 31.41 16.30 -15.96
N ARG A 21 31.23 17.39 -15.21
CA ARG A 21 30.50 17.42 -13.93
C ARG A 21 29.27 18.28 -14.12
N VAL A 22 28.10 17.75 -13.70
CA VAL A 22 26.83 18.42 -13.85
C VAL A 22 26.08 18.37 -12.53
N ALA A 23 25.51 19.47 -12.13
CA ALA A 23 24.54 19.54 -11.04
C ALA A 23 23.31 20.30 -11.50
N SER A 24 22.18 20.07 -10.85
CA SER A 24 20.93 20.78 -11.06
C SER A 24 20.38 21.28 -9.72
N SER A 25 19.47 22.23 -9.80
CA SER A 25 18.70 22.73 -8.66
C SER A 25 17.31 23.13 -9.14
N PHE A 26 16.31 22.95 -8.31
CA PHE A 26 14.97 23.51 -8.50
C PHE A 26 14.86 24.94 -7.96
N ILE A 27 15.87 25.41 -7.20
CA ILE A 27 15.87 26.68 -6.46
C ILE A 27 16.55 27.80 -7.25
N SER A 28 17.85 27.62 -7.62
CA SER A 28 18.63 28.65 -8.31
C SER A 28 19.90 28.11 -8.94
N PHE A 29 20.55 28.92 -9.79
CA PHE A 29 21.89 28.61 -10.32
C PHE A 29 22.95 28.56 -9.20
N ASP A 30 22.88 29.48 -8.23
CA ASP A 30 23.84 29.51 -7.10
C ASP A 30 23.71 28.23 -6.26
N GLN A 31 22.49 27.75 -6.06
CA GLN A 31 22.28 26.46 -5.39
C GLN A 31 22.80 25.29 -6.25
N ALA A 32 22.61 25.32 -7.57
CA ALA A 32 23.19 24.28 -8.44
C ALA A 32 24.72 24.27 -8.38
N GLU A 33 25.38 25.45 -8.31
CA GLU A 33 26.83 25.54 -8.09
C GLU A 33 27.24 24.98 -6.71
N HIS A 34 26.40 25.21 -5.68
CA HIS A 34 26.61 24.61 -4.36
C HIS A 34 26.49 23.08 -4.42
N ASN A 35 25.44 22.57 -5.03
CA ASN A 35 25.21 21.12 -5.21
C ASN A 35 26.38 20.46 -5.96
N LEU A 36 27.00 21.15 -6.93
CA LEU A 36 28.15 20.64 -7.64
C LEU A 36 29.36 20.39 -6.72
N LYS A 37 29.48 21.14 -5.60
CA LYS A 37 30.57 20.97 -4.63
C LYS A 37 30.49 19.66 -3.85
N GLU A 38 29.33 18.99 -3.82
CA GLU A 38 29.18 17.67 -3.20
C GLU A 38 30.11 16.63 -3.84
N LEU A 39 30.41 16.76 -5.14
CA LEU A 39 31.33 15.87 -5.83
C LEU A 39 32.79 16.09 -5.41
N GLY A 40 33.13 17.30 -4.95
CA GLY A 40 34.50 17.64 -4.55
C GLY A 40 35.55 17.32 -5.64
N PRO A 41 36.76 16.91 -5.25
CA PRO A 41 37.82 16.54 -6.20
C PRO A 41 37.70 15.10 -6.74
N GLN A 42 36.64 14.37 -6.42
CA GLN A 42 36.51 12.95 -6.73
C GLN A 42 36.53 12.66 -8.22
N THR A 43 37.21 11.56 -8.60
CA THR A 43 37.19 11.01 -9.95
C THR A 43 35.87 10.26 -10.20
N PHE A 44 35.54 10.01 -11.47
CA PHE A 44 34.37 9.18 -11.83
C PHE A 44 34.37 7.82 -11.13
N SER A 45 35.54 7.16 -11.05
CA SER A 45 35.66 5.85 -10.38
C SER A 45 35.36 5.92 -8.88
N GLN A 46 35.80 7.01 -8.22
CA GLN A 46 35.48 7.22 -6.80
C GLN A 46 33.98 7.47 -6.57
N VAL A 47 33.36 8.32 -7.39
CA VAL A 47 31.90 8.57 -7.31
C VAL A 47 31.11 7.30 -7.56
N LYS A 48 31.52 6.49 -8.57
CA LYS A 48 30.89 5.18 -8.84
C LYS A 48 31.02 4.23 -7.65
N GLU A 49 32.19 4.16 -7.02
CA GLU A 49 32.42 3.28 -5.87
C GLU A 49 31.62 3.74 -4.67
N ASN A 50 31.59 5.03 -4.36
CA ASN A 50 30.76 5.59 -3.28
C ASN A 50 29.27 5.28 -3.49
N GLY A 51 28.80 5.38 -4.73
CA GLY A 51 27.42 5.01 -5.08
C GLY A 51 27.15 3.52 -4.83
N ARG A 52 28.10 2.64 -5.18
CA ARG A 52 28.02 1.21 -4.93
C ARG A 52 27.97 0.89 -3.43
N GLU A 53 28.87 1.50 -2.66
CA GLU A 53 28.92 1.33 -1.20
C GLU A 53 27.62 1.82 -0.55
N ARG A 54 27.11 2.98 -0.96
CA ARG A 54 25.85 3.51 -0.44
C ARG A 54 24.65 2.59 -0.71
N TRP A 55 24.56 2.03 -1.92
CA TRP A 55 23.52 1.05 -2.23
C TRP A 55 23.70 -0.26 -1.47
N ASN A 56 24.94 -0.73 -1.29
CA ASN A 56 25.21 -1.91 -0.49
C ASN A 56 24.79 -1.72 0.99
N ASP A 57 25.02 -0.55 1.57
CA ASP A 57 24.56 -0.23 2.94
C ASP A 57 23.04 -0.26 3.05
N ILE A 58 22.34 0.26 2.04
CA ILE A 58 20.88 0.33 2.04
C ILE A 58 20.27 -1.06 1.80
N LEU A 59 20.72 -1.78 0.76
CA LEU A 59 20.21 -3.10 0.41
C LEU A 59 20.69 -4.18 1.39
N GLY A 60 21.85 -3.99 1.99
CA GLY A 60 22.44 -4.90 2.99
C GLY A 60 21.70 -4.95 4.33
N ARG A 61 20.60 -4.18 4.47
CA ARG A 61 19.66 -4.40 5.59
C ARG A 61 18.92 -5.74 5.51
N PHE A 62 18.98 -6.38 4.36
CA PHE A 62 18.48 -7.73 4.16
C PHE A 62 19.62 -8.67 3.79
N ASP A 63 19.64 -9.82 4.43
CA ASP A 63 20.53 -10.93 4.10
C ASP A 63 19.65 -12.16 3.90
N VAL A 64 19.62 -12.69 2.66
CA VAL A 64 18.76 -13.79 2.26
C VAL A 64 19.61 -14.96 1.75
N GLU A 65 19.29 -16.17 2.18
CA GLU A 65 20.07 -17.35 1.84
C GLU A 65 19.17 -18.54 1.48
N GLY A 66 19.68 -19.41 0.61
CA GLY A 66 19.14 -20.75 0.41
C GLY A 66 18.04 -20.87 -0.63
N ALA A 67 17.87 -19.86 -1.50
CA ALA A 67 17.09 -19.96 -2.73
C ALA A 67 18.01 -20.11 -3.95
N GLU A 68 17.41 -20.24 -5.14
CA GLU A 68 18.14 -20.19 -6.40
C GLU A 68 18.61 -18.76 -6.70
N VAL A 69 19.75 -18.63 -7.40
CA VAL A 69 20.38 -17.34 -7.72
C VAL A 69 19.42 -16.35 -8.38
N ASP A 70 18.49 -16.82 -9.20
CA ASP A 70 17.51 -15.95 -9.86
C ASP A 70 16.47 -15.40 -8.87
N LYS A 71 16.16 -16.11 -7.80
CA LYS A 71 15.32 -15.60 -6.70
C LYS A 71 16.03 -14.52 -5.89
N ASP A 72 17.32 -14.69 -5.62
CA ASP A 72 18.15 -13.67 -4.97
C ASP A 72 18.20 -12.39 -5.84
N ARG A 73 18.44 -12.54 -7.15
CA ARG A 73 18.45 -11.42 -8.10
C ARG A 73 17.10 -10.69 -8.15
N THR A 74 16.01 -11.44 -8.20
CA THR A 74 14.65 -10.87 -8.20
C THR A 74 14.41 -10.11 -6.90
N PHE A 75 14.80 -10.68 -5.75
CA PHE A 75 14.62 -10.06 -4.44
C PHE A 75 15.35 -8.70 -4.34
N TYR A 76 16.65 -8.68 -4.64
CA TYR A 76 17.42 -7.44 -4.54
C TYR A 76 17.06 -6.42 -5.63
N SER A 77 16.61 -6.87 -6.82
CA SER A 77 16.07 -5.97 -7.84
C SER A 77 14.76 -5.33 -7.39
N ALA A 78 13.87 -6.11 -6.76
CA ALA A 78 12.62 -5.61 -6.19
C ALA A 78 12.89 -4.65 -5.02
N LEU A 79 13.79 -5.00 -4.10
CA LEU A 79 14.19 -4.13 -3.01
C LEU A 79 14.77 -2.79 -3.53
N TYR A 80 15.65 -2.83 -4.53
CA TYR A 80 16.17 -1.63 -5.17
C TYR A 80 15.06 -0.75 -5.75
N ARG A 81 14.12 -1.35 -6.52
CA ARG A 81 12.99 -0.61 -7.11
C ARG A 81 12.06 -0.02 -6.06
N SER A 82 11.84 -0.70 -4.94
CA SER A 82 11.05 -0.19 -3.81
C SER A 82 11.62 1.10 -3.21
N LEU A 83 12.90 1.39 -3.43
CA LEU A 83 13.60 2.53 -2.84
C LEU A 83 13.92 3.65 -3.85
N LEU A 84 13.36 3.58 -5.06
CA LEU A 84 13.52 4.62 -6.07
C LEU A 84 12.50 5.76 -5.91
N PHE A 85 11.37 5.50 -5.26
CA PHE A 85 10.27 6.43 -5.02
C PHE A 85 9.79 6.35 -3.56
N PRO A 86 9.25 7.46 -3.00
CA PRO A 86 9.23 8.82 -3.58
C PRO A 86 10.63 9.41 -3.69
N ARG A 87 10.81 10.35 -4.61
CA ARG A 87 12.08 11.05 -4.83
C ARG A 87 12.21 12.26 -3.93
N LYS A 88 13.45 12.55 -3.47
CA LYS A 88 13.80 13.77 -2.75
C LYS A 88 13.55 15.00 -3.63
N PHE A 89 12.85 15.97 -3.09
CA PHE A 89 12.54 17.25 -3.72
C PHE A 89 12.93 18.42 -2.83
N TYR A 90 13.99 18.24 -2.05
CA TYR A 90 14.61 19.25 -1.21
C TYR A 90 16.10 19.33 -1.48
N GLU A 91 16.71 20.41 -1.07
CA GLU A 91 18.13 20.69 -1.24
C GLU A 91 18.73 21.18 0.09
N ILE A 92 20.07 21.14 0.17
CA ILE A 92 20.81 21.63 1.36
C ILE A 92 21.50 22.91 0.99
N THR A 93 21.28 23.99 1.77
CA THR A 93 21.91 25.29 1.54
C THR A 93 23.37 25.29 1.96
N PRO A 94 24.17 26.33 1.56
CA PRO A 94 25.53 26.51 2.08
C PRO A 94 25.62 26.59 3.61
N GLU A 95 24.54 27.03 4.27
CA GLU A 95 24.40 27.12 5.73
C GLU A 95 23.98 25.80 6.38
N ASN A 96 23.87 24.74 5.57
CA ASN A 96 23.43 23.40 5.97
C ASN A 96 21.97 23.33 6.42
N GLU A 97 21.12 24.15 5.84
CA GLU A 97 19.67 24.15 6.06
C GLU A 97 18.96 23.33 4.98
N VAL A 98 17.92 22.58 5.41
CA VAL A 98 17.03 21.83 4.49
C VAL A 98 15.99 22.79 3.95
N VAL A 99 15.95 22.95 2.62
CA VAL A 99 14.99 23.83 1.93
C VAL A 99 14.45 23.15 0.68
N HIS A 100 13.29 23.59 0.21
CA HIS A 100 12.73 23.11 -1.05
C HIS A 100 12.05 24.25 -1.81
N TYR A 101 11.99 24.10 -3.14
CA TYR A 101 11.07 24.87 -3.97
C TYR A 101 9.69 24.24 -3.87
N SER A 102 8.71 24.97 -3.36
CA SER A 102 7.35 24.48 -3.22
C SER A 102 6.68 24.30 -4.59
N PRO A 103 6.29 23.07 -4.96
CA PRO A 103 5.53 22.84 -6.19
C PRO A 103 4.07 23.28 -6.06
N TYR A 104 3.64 23.71 -4.88
CA TYR A 104 2.27 24.11 -4.57
C TYR A 104 2.05 25.62 -4.64
N ASN A 105 3.02 26.43 -4.23
CA ASN A 105 2.89 27.90 -4.20
C ASN A 105 4.03 28.66 -4.90
N GLY A 106 5.12 27.96 -5.31
CA GLY A 106 6.24 28.54 -6.03
C GLY A 106 7.27 29.28 -5.17
N GLU A 107 7.19 29.15 -3.85
CA GLU A 107 8.14 29.77 -2.91
C GLU A 107 9.26 28.81 -2.53
N VAL A 108 10.41 29.33 -2.11
CA VAL A 108 11.47 28.54 -1.48
C VAL A 108 11.23 28.55 0.03
N LEU A 109 11.00 27.37 0.60
CA LEU A 109 10.57 27.19 1.98
C LEU A 109 11.46 26.19 2.72
N PRO A 110 11.55 26.31 4.06
CA PRO A 110 12.33 25.38 4.85
C PRO A 110 11.65 24.02 5.00
N GLY A 111 12.46 22.97 5.17
CA GLY A 111 12.01 21.61 5.48
C GLY A 111 12.01 20.66 4.28
N TYR A 112 11.65 19.41 4.58
CA TYR A 112 11.63 18.32 3.61
C TYR A 112 10.49 18.46 2.60
N MET A 113 10.72 17.98 1.39
CA MET A 113 9.71 17.75 0.37
C MET A 113 10.09 16.50 -0.43
N TYR A 114 9.08 15.71 -0.78
CA TYR A 114 9.21 14.50 -1.61
C TYR A 114 8.17 14.53 -2.73
N THR A 115 8.45 13.83 -3.81
CA THR A 115 7.59 13.81 -5.00
C THR A 115 7.62 12.46 -5.70
N ASP A 116 6.82 12.34 -6.76
CA ASP A 116 6.70 11.19 -7.64
C ASP A 116 6.25 9.92 -6.90
N THR A 117 5.08 10.03 -6.27
CA THR A 117 4.41 8.88 -5.66
C THR A 117 2.90 9.01 -5.72
N GLY A 118 2.22 7.90 -5.99
CA GLY A 118 0.78 7.73 -5.89
C GLY A 118 0.43 6.92 -4.65
N LEU A 119 -0.37 7.49 -3.75
CA LEU A 119 -0.64 6.86 -2.45
C LEU A 119 -1.67 5.74 -2.54
N TRP A 120 -2.56 5.75 -3.56
CA TRP A 120 -3.46 4.64 -3.83
C TRP A 120 -2.71 3.32 -4.08
N ASP A 121 -1.55 3.40 -4.74
CA ASP A 121 -0.66 2.26 -4.96
C ASP A 121 0.11 1.92 -3.69
N THR A 122 0.83 2.90 -3.15
CA THR A 122 1.98 2.70 -2.25
C THR A 122 1.61 2.55 -0.77
N PHE A 123 0.37 2.89 -0.36
CA PHE A 123 -0.05 2.70 1.03
C PHE A 123 0.00 1.23 1.45
N ARG A 124 -0.16 0.31 0.50
CA ARG A 124 -0.40 -1.13 0.72
C ARG A 124 0.82 -1.86 1.25
N ALA A 125 2.00 -1.66 0.65
CA ALA A 125 3.21 -2.34 1.06
C ALA A 125 4.46 -1.45 1.10
N LEU A 126 4.62 -0.47 0.20
CA LEU A 126 5.82 0.36 0.18
C LEU A 126 5.97 1.15 1.49
N PHE A 127 4.96 1.90 1.92
CA PHE A 127 5.06 2.67 3.16
C PHE A 127 5.20 1.80 4.40
N PRO A 128 4.51 0.66 4.55
CA PRO A 128 4.82 -0.31 5.60
C PRO A 128 6.27 -0.84 5.58
N LEU A 129 6.86 -1.06 4.41
CA LEU A 129 8.27 -1.44 4.30
C LEU A 129 9.20 -0.32 4.83
N LEU A 130 8.90 0.93 4.46
CA LEU A 130 9.62 2.09 4.95
C LEU A 130 9.45 2.27 6.46
N ASN A 131 8.25 2.05 7.00
CA ASN A 131 8.00 2.10 8.44
C ASN A 131 8.84 1.08 9.22
N LEU A 132 8.93 -0.15 8.72
CA LEU A 132 9.62 -1.23 9.43
C LEU A 132 11.14 -1.13 9.32
N VAL A 133 11.67 -0.86 8.12
CA VAL A 133 13.10 -1.03 7.82
C VAL A 133 13.85 0.29 7.62
N TYR A 134 13.16 1.33 7.13
CA TYR A 134 13.75 2.64 6.79
C TYR A 134 12.98 3.81 7.45
N PRO A 135 12.66 3.74 8.76
CA PRO A 135 11.82 4.73 9.44
C PRO A 135 12.39 6.15 9.44
N SER A 136 13.72 6.32 9.38
CA SER A 136 14.34 7.64 9.31
C SER A 136 13.98 8.38 8.01
N VAL A 137 14.05 7.68 6.87
CA VAL A 137 13.66 8.22 5.56
C VAL A 137 12.15 8.49 5.52
N ASN A 138 11.35 7.56 6.06
CA ASN A 138 9.91 7.76 6.07
C ASN A 138 9.49 8.96 6.94
N ARG A 139 10.20 9.26 8.01
CA ARG A 139 9.94 10.46 8.80
C ARG A 139 10.13 11.75 8.00
N GLU A 140 11.19 11.83 7.19
CA GLU A 140 11.39 12.95 6.27
C GLU A 140 10.23 13.08 5.27
N ILE A 141 9.74 11.93 4.74
CA ILE A 141 8.60 11.90 3.81
C ILE A 141 7.33 12.40 4.50
N GLN A 142 7.05 11.94 5.74
CA GLN A 142 5.88 12.37 6.51
C GLN A 142 5.92 13.89 6.81
N GLU A 143 7.09 14.43 7.18
CA GLU A 143 7.27 15.88 7.35
C GLU A 143 7.06 16.64 6.02
N GLY A 144 7.53 16.08 4.90
CA GLY A 144 7.29 16.62 3.56
C GLY A 144 5.80 16.67 3.21
N MET A 145 5.02 15.66 3.61
CA MET A 145 3.56 15.68 3.45
C MET A 145 2.89 16.76 4.28
N LEU A 146 3.36 17.00 5.52
CA LEU A 146 2.86 18.11 6.33
C LEU A 146 3.17 19.47 5.69
N ASN A 147 4.36 19.63 5.12
CA ASN A 147 4.73 20.85 4.38
C ASN A 147 3.81 21.05 3.17
N ALA A 148 3.55 19.99 2.39
CA ALA A 148 2.60 20.05 1.28
C ALA A 148 1.20 20.53 1.71
N TYR A 149 0.72 20.07 2.86
CA TYR A 149 -0.55 20.54 3.44
C TYR A 149 -0.48 22.01 3.87
N ARG A 150 0.59 22.45 4.54
CA ARG A 150 0.77 23.83 4.96
C ARG A 150 0.77 24.80 3.77
N GLU A 151 1.31 24.34 2.65
CA GLU A 151 1.54 25.13 1.44
C GLU A 151 0.33 25.15 0.48
N SER A 152 -0.50 24.11 0.48
CA SER A 152 -1.62 23.95 -0.45
C SER A 152 -3.00 23.85 0.22
N GLY A 153 -3.05 23.54 1.52
CA GLY A 153 -4.29 23.24 2.24
C GLY A 153 -4.77 21.79 2.08
N PHE A 154 -4.04 20.94 1.35
CA PHE A 154 -4.35 19.53 1.14
C PHE A 154 -3.12 18.65 1.26
N PHE A 155 -3.28 17.43 1.77
CA PHE A 155 -2.29 16.39 1.56
C PHE A 155 -2.33 15.90 0.11
N PRO A 156 -1.18 15.59 -0.52
CA PRO A 156 -1.17 15.02 -1.86
C PRO A 156 -1.69 13.58 -1.84
N GLU A 157 -2.50 13.21 -2.83
CA GLU A 157 -2.86 11.81 -3.10
C GLU A 157 -1.97 11.23 -4.21
N TRP A 158 -1.61 12.06 -5.17
CA TRP A 158 -0.58 11.83 -6.17
C TRP A 158 0.27 13.08 -6.32
N ALA A 159 1.58 12.97 -6.06
CA ALA A 159 2.54 14.07 -6.20
C ALA A 159 3.42 13.86 -7.43
N SER A 160 3.52 14.92 -8.35
CA SER A 160 4.40 14.83 -9.52
C SER A 160 4.58 16.19 -10.23
N PRO A 161 5.37 17.13 -9.71
CA PRO A 161 5.82 17.28 -8.31
C PRO A 161 4.76 17.82 -7.37
N GLY A 162 3.76 18.59 -7.81
CA GLY A 162 2.61 19.06 -7.03
C GLY A 162 1.43 18.08 -7.11
N HIS A 163 0.22 18.56 -6.78
CA HIS A 163 -0.99 17.75 -6.91
C HIS A 163 -1.22 17.33 -8.36
N ARG A 164 -1.33 16.05 -8.62
CA ARG A 164 -1.69 15.47 -9.92
C ARG A 164 -3.08 14.86 -9.83
N ASP A 165 -3.93 15.14 -10.81
CA ASP A 165 -5.27 14.55 -10.90
C ASP A 165 -5.17 13.11 -11.44
N CYS A 166 -5.02 12.15 -10.52
CA CYS A 166 -4.80 10.75 -10.84
C CYS A 166 -5.30 9.86 -9.69
N MET A 167 -5.89 8.73 -10.02
CA MET A 167 -6.39 7.71 -9.11
C MET A 167 -7.54 8.15 -8.19
N VAL A 168 -7.86 7.32 -7.24
CA VAL A 168 -8.96 7.48 -6.29
C VAL A 168 -8.46 7.28 -4.85
N GLY A 169 -9.32 7.53 -3.88
CA GLY A 169 -9.01 7.33 -2.47
C GLY A 169 -8.56 8.62 -1.78
N ASN A 170 -8.32 8.51 -0.49
CA ASN A 170 -7.75 9.55 0.37
C ASN A 170 -6.66 8.90 1.23
N ASN A 171 -5.80 8.13 0.54
CA ASN A 171 -4.82 7.24 1.16
C ASN A 171 -3.68 7.99 1.84
N SER A 172 -3.56 9.32 1.64
CA SER A 172 -2.71 10.16 2.49
C SER A 172 -3.06 9.99 3.97
N ALA A 173 -4.35 9.85 4.30
CA ALA A 173 -4.80 9.64 5.67
C ALA A 173 -4.32 8.29 6.23
N SER A 174 -4.44 7.20 5.47
CA SER A 174 -3.98 5.88 5.91
C SER A 174 -2.45 5.79 6.01
N VAL A 175 -1.71 6.40 5.08
CA VAL A 175 -0.23 6.46 5.10
C VAL A 175 0.27 7.22 6.33
N LEU A 176 -0.29 8.41 6.61
CA LEU A 176 0.08 9.23 7.75
C LEU A 176 -0.30 8.54 9.09
N ALA A 177 -1.48 7.92 9.14
CA ALA A 177 -1.93 7.19 10.32
C ALA A 177 -1.04 5.96 10.59
N ASP A 178 -0.74 5.15 9.58
CA ASP A 178 0.12 3.97 9.72
C ASP A 178 1.52 4.34 10.20
N ALA A 179 2.13 5.38 9.63
CA ALA A 179 3.42 5.89 10.07
C ALA A 179 3.41 6.27 11.55
N TYR A 180 2.42 7.07 11.97
CA TYR A 180 2.28 7.51 13.36
C TYR A 180 2.10 6.33 14.33
N LEU A 181 1.23 5.38 13.98
CA LEU A 181 0.92 4.19 14.79
C LEU A 181 2.12 3.24 14.91
N ASN A 182 3.01 3.22 13.92
CA ASN A 182 4.25 2.45 13.92
C ASN A 182 5.48 3.26 14.40
N ASN A 183 5.26 4.32 15.20
CA ASN A 183 6.30 5.16 15.81
C ASN A 183 7.16 6.00 14.84
N VAL A 184 6.75 6.13 13.57
CA VAL A 184 7.29 7.14 12.65
C VAL A 184 6.45 8.40 12.81
N LYS A 185 6.74 9.15 13.88
CA LYS A 185 5.90 10.27 14.32
C LYS A 185 6.44 11.60 13.83
N VAL A 186 5.54 12.43 13.31
CA VAL A 186 5.76 13.86 13.10
C VAL A 186 5.53 14.59 14.44
N GLU A 187 6.20 15.73 14.64
CA GLU A 187 6.07 16.50 15.88
C GLU A 187 4.76 17.29 15.92
N ASP A 188 4.35 17.87 14.78
CA ASP A 188 3.15 18.70 14.66
C ASP A 188 1.88 17.87 14.44
N THR A 189 1.42 17.22 15.50
CA THR A 189 0.24 16.35 15.46
C THR A 189 -1.08 17.11 15.28
N GLU A 190 -1.13 18.38 15.63
CA GLU A 190 -2.34 19.20 15.40
C GLU A 190 -2.51 19.56 13.92
N THR A 191 -1.43 19.89 13.21
CA THR A 191 -1.47 20.08 11.75
C THR A 191 -1.79 18.76 11.04
N LEU A 192 -1.19 17.65 11.47
CA LEU A 192 -1.50 16.31 10.98
C LEU A 192 -3.00 16.02 11.06
N TRP A 193 -3.58 16.14 12.25
CA TRP A 193 -5.00 15.86 12.49
C TRP A 193 -5.91 16.78 11.69
N LYS A 194 -5.64 18.09 11.75
CA LYS A 194 -6.41 19.10 11.04
C LYS A 194 -6.44 18.85 9.53
N GLY A 195 -5.28 18.52 8.93
CA GLY A 195 -5.17 18.26 7.51
C GLY A 195 -5.89 16.98 7.09
N ILE A 196 -5.76 15.90 7.86
CA ILE A 196 -6.47 14.65 7.61
C ILE A 196 -8.00 14.88 7.66
N VAL A 197 -8.50 15.52 8.70
CA VAL A 197 -9.94 15.78 8.84
C VAL A 197 -10.46 16.69 7.72
N ALA A 198 -9.72 17.75 7.37
CA ALA A 198 -10.09 18.64 6.27
C ALA A 198 -10.22 17.88 4.93
N GLY A 199 -9.33 16.93 4.64
CA GLY A 199 -9.39 16.08 3.45
C GLY A 199 -10.65 15.23 3.37
N THR A 200 -11.26 14.87 4.51
CA THR A 200 -12.51 14.07 4.53
C THR A 200 -13.78 14.89 4.26
N GLU A 201 -13.71 16.21 4.32
CA GLU A 201 -14.84 17.13 4.19
C GLU A 201 -14.73 18.02 2.96
N ASN A 202 -13.67 17.88 2.16
CA ASN A 202 -13.37 18.76 1.04
C ASN A 202 -12.78 17.97 -0.14
N VAL A 203 -12.85 18.59 -1.31
CA VAL A 203 -12.13 18.21 -2.53
C VAL A 203 -11.38 19.43 -3.05
N HIS A 204 -10.17 19.21 -3.57
CA HIS A 204 -9.38 20.31 -4.13
C HIS A 204 -10.10 20.95 -5.33
N PRO A 205 -10.12 22.27 -5.44
CA PRO A 205 -10.95 22.96 -6.44
C PRO A 205 -10.60 22.65 -7.91
N SER A 206 -9.36 22.28 -8.19
CA SER A 206 -8.89 21.98 -9.56
C SER A 206 -8.32 20.56 -9.74
N VAL A 207 -8.12 19.78 -8.68
CA VAL A 207 -7.55 18.42 -8.72
C VAL A 207 -8.52 17.49 -8.00
N LYS A 208 -9.41 16.86 -8.75
CA LYS A 208 -10.56 16.12 -8.19
C LYS A 208 -10.17 14.86 -7.43
N SER A 209 -8.99 14.31 -7.69
CA SER A 209 -8.44 13.16 -6.96
C SER A 209 -7.85 13.54 -5.59
N THR A 210 -7.71 14.83 -5.27
CA THR A 210 -7.15 15.32 -4.00
C THR A 210 -8.28 15.73 -3.05
N GLY A 211 -8.22 15.26 -1.81
CA GLY A 211 -9.35 15.26 -0.89
C GLY A 211 -10.34 14.13 -1.24
N ARG A 212 -11.64 14.31 -1.01
CA ARG A 212 -12.67 13.29 -1.27
C ARG A 212 -13.73 13.76 -2.24
N LEU A 213 -13.61 13.40 -3.50
CA LEU A 213 -14.67 13.64 -4.49
C LEU A 213 -15.93 12.86 -4.08
N GLY A 214 -17.08 13.55 -4.02
CA GLY A 214 -18.35 12.95 -3.57
C GLY A 214 -18.49 12.88 -2.05
N HIS A 215 -17.66 13.62 -1.29
CA HIS A 215 -17.72 13.65 0.18
C HIS A 215 -19.09 14.03 0.72
N GLU A 216 -19.85 14.89 0.04
CA GLU A 216 -21.20 15.34 0.41
C GLU A 216 -22.16 14.13 0.49
N TYR A 217 -22.09 13.24 -0.49
CA TYR A 217 -22.87 12.00 -0.54
C TYR A 217 -22.34 10.99 0.46
N TYR A 218 -21.03 10.74 0.42
CA TYR A 218 -20.41 9.75 1.30
C TYR A 218 -20.65 10.07 2.78
N ASN A 219 -20.52 11.34 3.18
CA ASN A 219 -20.70 11.78 4.55
C ASN A 219 -22.15 11.73 5.04
N THR A 220 -23.14 11.71 4.12
CA THR A 220 -24.58 11.71 4.45
C THR A 220 -25.25 10.38 4.19
N LEU A 221 -24.96 9.71 3.06
CA LEU A 221 -25.57 8.45 2.65
C LEU A 221 -24.74 7.23 3.09
N GLY A 222 -23.44 7.43 3.35
CA GLY A 222 -22.51 6.34 3.64
C GLY A 222 -21.95 5.67 2.38
N TYR A 223 -22.09 6.27 1.21
CA TYR A 223 -21.47 5.85 -0.05
C TYR A 223 -21.52 6.98 -1.08
N VAL A 224 -20.69 6.91 -2.09
CA VAL A 224 -20.76 7.76 -3.28
C VAL A 224 -21.73 7.11 -4.26
N PRO A 225 -22.85 7.76 -4.66
CA PRO A 225 -23.84 7.13 -5.53
C PRO A 225 -23.34 6.89 -6.95
N TYR A 226 -23.88 5.83 -7.57
CA TYR A 226 -23.55 5.43 -8.94
C TYR A 226 -24.12 6.41 -9.99
N ASP A 227 -25.31 6.96 -9.75
CA ASP A 227 -26.12 7.72 -10.71
C ASP A 227 -25.97 9.26 -10.61
N VAL A 228 -24.97 9.76 -9.88
CA VAL A 228 -24.74 11.20 -9.67
C VAL A 228 -23.62 11.78 -10.55
N GLY A 229 -23.12 11.02 -11.51
CA GLY A 229 -22.08 11.48 -12.46
C GLY A 229 -20.65 11.50 -11.87
N ILE A 230 -20.43 10.78 -10.77
CA ILE A 230 -19.08 10.55 -10.20
C ILE A 230 -18.64 9.15 -10.61
N ASN A 231 -17.57 9.06 -11.40
CA ASN A 231 -16.98 7.80 -11.81
C ASN A 231 -16.31 7.07 -10.63
N GLU A 232 -16.11 5.75 -10.79
CA GLU A 232 -15.37 4.93 -9.82
C GLU A 232 -15.96 5.01 -8.40
N ASN A 233 -17.26 5.25 -8.32
CA ASN A 233 -17.99 5.56 -7.08
C ASN A 233 -17.92 4.45 -6.03
N ALA A 234 -17.99 3.19 -6.43
CA ALA A 234 -17.84 2.05 -5.53
C ALA A 234 -16.39 1.92 -5.02
N ALA A 235 -15.40 2.06 -5.90
CA ALA A 235 -14.00 2.08 -5.50
C ALA A 235 -13.73 3.21 -4.49
N ARG A 236 -14.17 4.46 -4.78
CA ARG A 236 -14.03 5.59 -3.85
C ARG A 236 -14.65 5.30 -2.49
N THR A 237 -15.85 4.71 -2.46
CA THR A 237 -16.52 4.37 -1.20
C THR A 237 -15.72 3.37 -0.37
N LEU A 238 -15.15 2.35 -1.01
CA LEU A 238 -14.34 1.33 -0.34
C LEU A 238 -13.03 1.90 0.21
N GLU A 239 -12.33 2.72 -0.58
CA GLU A 239 -11.11 3.40 -0.15
C GLU A 239 -11.41 4.33 1.04
N TYR A 240 -12.45 5.19 0.94
CA TYR A 240 -12.80 6.12 2.03
C TYR A 240 -13.18 5.39 3.31
N ALA A 241 -13.82 4.21 3.23
CA ALA A 241 -14.16 3.42 4.42
C ALA A 241 -12.91 2.88 5.13
N TYR A 242 -11.91 2.44 4.38
CA TYR A 242 -10.61 2.04 4.94
C TYR A 242 -9.86 3.24 5.51
N ASP A 243 -9.81 4.36 4.79
CA ASP A 243 -9.17 5.58 5.26
C ASP A 243 -9.81 6.07 6.57
N ASP A 244 -11.14 6.03 6.66
CA ASP A 244 -11.86 6.42 7.90
C ASP A 244 -11.54 5.48 9.06
N TRP A 245 -11.33 4.19 8.81
CA TRP A 245 -10.85 3.27 9.83
C TRP A 245 -9.42 3.64 10.29
N ALA A 246 -8.52 3.98 9.38
CA ALA A 246 -7.17 4.42 9.74
C ALA A 246 -7.20 5.72 10.55
N ILE A 247 -8.07 6.67 10.18
CA ILE A 247 -8.31 7.91 10.93
C ILE A 247 -8.89 7.59 12.32
N TYR A 248 -9.79 6.62 12.43
CA TYR A 248 -10.30 6.17 13.73
C TYR A 248 -9.18 5.64 14.63
N GLN A 249 -8.27 4.80 14.10
CA GLN A 249 -7.13 4.30 14.86
C GLN A 249 -6.20 5.45 15.31
N LEU A 250 -5.91 6.38 14.41
CA LEU A 250 -5.12 7.57 14.73
C LEU A 250 -5.82 8.46 15.77
N SER A 251 -7.14 8.61 15.68
CA SER A 251 -7.91 9.42 16.64
C SER A 251 -7.82 8.89 18.06
N LYS A 252 -7.75 7.58 18.23
CA LYS A 252 -7.50 6.95 19.54
C LYS A 252 -6.10 7.23 20.05
N ALA A 253 -5.10 7.08 19.16
CA ALA A 253 -3.71 7.31 19.51
C ALA A 253 -3.39 8.78 19.86
N LEU A 254 -4.20 9.73 19.32
CA LEU A 254 -4.11 11.17 19.61
C LEU A 254 -5.09 11.63 20.71
N ASP A 255 -5.77 10.71 21.41
CA ASP A 255 -6.76 11.01 22.44
C ASP A 255 -7.84 12.02 22.01
N ARG A 256 -8.30 11.93 20.74
CA ARG A 256 -9.33 12.84 20.22
C ARG A 256 -10.67 12.60 20.90
N PRO A 257 -11.56 13.64 20.92
CA PRO A 257 -12.87 13.52 21.54
C PRO A 257 -13.67 12.31 21.07
N ALA A 258 -14.40 11.65 21.97
CA ALA A 258 -15.17 10.44 21.67
C ALA A 258 -16.18 10.60 20.50
N GLY A 259 -16.68 11.81 20.28
CA GLY A 259 -17.56 12.11 19.13
C GLY A 259 -16.85 12.03 17.79
N GLU A 260 -15.59 12.51 17.72
CA GLU A 260 -14.73 12.40 16.53
C GLU A 260 -14.38 10.93 16.27
N GLN A 261 -13.94 10.20 17.30
CA GLN A 261 -13.66 8.77 17.20
C GLN A 261 -14.88 7.99 16.68
N LYS A 262 -16.07 8.24 17.25
CA LYS A 262 -17.31 7.59 16.82
C LYS A 262 -17.66 7.90 15.37
N LYS A 263 -17.48 9.14 14.93
CA LYS A 263 -17.72 9.57 13.53
C LYS A 263 -16.96 8.69 12.55
N PHE A 264 -15.66 8.55 12.74
CA PHE A 264 -14.81 7.77 11.84
C PHE A 264 -15.02 6.26 11.97
N ALA A 265 -15.28 5.76 13.18
CA ALA A 265 -15.66 4.36 13.40
C ALA A 265 -16.97 3.97 12.66
N MET A 266 -17.97 4.86 12.66
CA MET A 266 -19.21 4.65 11.89
C MET A 266 -18.95 4.62 10.38
N ARG A 267 -18.15 5.58 9.87
CA ARG A 267 -17.80 5.67 8.44
C ARG A 267 -16.98 4.49 7.97
N ALA A 268 -16.12 3.93 8.82
CA ALA A 268 -15.33 2.74 8.53
C ALA A 268 -16.17 1.50 8.20
N LEU A 269 -17.44 1.47 8.58
CA LEU A 269 -18.40 0.41 8.24
C LEU A 269 -19.12 0.63 6.92
N ASN A 270 -18.90 1.75 6.23
CA ASN A 270 -19.62 2.15 5.02
C ASN A 270 -19.45 1.18 3.84
N TYR A 271 -18.37 0.40 3.80
CA TYR A 271 -18.19 -0.64 2.79
C TYR A 271 -19.39 -1.60 2.73
N ARG A 272 -20.08 -1.82 3.86
CA ARG A 272 -21.27 -2.69 3.97
C ARG A 272 -22.44 -2.23 3.10
N ASN A 273 -22.51 -0.93 2.80
CA ASN A 273 -23.57 -0.35 1.97
C ASN A 273 -23.48 -0.77 0.50
N LEU A 274 -22.32 -1.21 0.04
CA LEU A 274 -22.10 -1.63 -1.35
C LEU A 274 -22.20 -3.14 -1.55
N PHE A 275 -22.29 -3.93 -0.48
CA PHE A 275 -22.33 -5.38 -0.60
C PHE A 275 -23.70 -5.84 -1.07
N ASP A 276 -23.74 -6.43 -2.26
CA ASP A 276 -24.94 -7.06 -2.83
C ASP A 276 -25.02 -8.54 -2.43
N LYS A 277 -26.01 -8.87 -1.62
CA LYS A 277 -26.20 -10.24 -1.09
C LYS A 277 -26.55 -11.25 -2.17
N GLU A 278 -27.13 -10.83 -3.28
CA GLU A 278 -27.53 -11.71 -4.39
C GLU A 278 -26.30 -12.18 -5.16
N SER A 279 -25.45 -11.24 -5.59
CA SER A 279 -24.21 -11.56 -6.29
C SER A 279 -23.06 -11.96 -5.37
N ARG A 280 -23.11 -11.61 -4.08
CA ARG A 280 -22.03 -11.69 -3.08
C ARG A 280 -20.79 -10.88 -3.45
N LEU A 281 -20.97 -9.84 -4.22
CA LEU A 281 -19.93 -8.93 -4.67
C LEU A 281 -20.25 -7.50 -4.26
N MET A 282 -19.25 -6.63 -4.28
CA MET A 282 -19.46 -5.19 -4.20
C MET A 282 -20.05 -4.69 -5.51
N ARG A 283 -21.02 -3.76 -5.41
CA ARG A 283 -21.80 -3.25 -6.54
C ARG A 283 -22.10 -1.78 -6.35
N GLY A 284 -22.10 -0.99 -7.42
CA GLY A 284 -22.51 0.40 -7.39
C GLY A 284 -23.93 0.55 -6.83
N ARG A 285 -24.17 1.61 -6.06
CA ARG A 285 -25.47 1.90 -5.44
C ARG A 285 -25.96 3.28 -5.84
N ASN A 286 -27.20 3.42 -6.25
CA ASN A 286 -27.83 4.67 -6.66
C ASN A 286 -28.17 5.56 -5.45
N GLU A 287 -28.41 6.85 -5.70
CA GLU A 287 -28.77 7.81 -4.64
C GLU A 287 -30.05 7.41 -3.89
N ASP A 288 -31.01 6.79 -4.57
CA ASP A 288 -32.25 6.29 -3.97
C ASP A 288 -32.09 5.02 -3.13
N GLY A 289 -30.88 4.46 -3.07
CA GLY A 289 -30.54 3.25 -2.32
C GLY A 289 -30.70 1.94 -3.08
N SER A 290 -31.17 1.93 -4.33
CA SER A 290 -31.17 0.75 -5.19
C SER A 290 -29.77 0.43 -5.69
N PHE A 291 -29.51 -0.84 -6.06
CA PHE A 291 -28.25 -1.19 -6.70
C PHE A 291 -28.26 -0.86 -8.18
N GLN A 292 -27.07 -0.54 -8.71
CA GLN A 292 -26.82 -0.37 -10.15
C GLN A 292 -27.45 -1.50 -10.97
N SER A 293 -28.19 -1.15 -12.01
CA SER A 293 -28.80 -2.10 -12.96
C SER A 293 -28.81 -1.51 -14.36
N PRO A 294 -28.38 -2.26 -15.40
CA PRO A 294 -27.85 -3.63 -15.35
C PRO A 294 -26.50 -3.72 -14.65
N PHE A 295 -26.11 -4.90 -14.20
CA PHE A 295 -24.83 -5.16 -13.51
C PHE A 295 -24.11 -6.34 -14.17
N SER A 296 -22.86 -6.12 -14.56
CA SER A 296 -21.92 -7.16 -14.97
C SER A 296 -20.74 -7.20 -14.00
N PRO A 297 -20.49 -8.31 -13.31
CA PRO A 297 -19.35 -8.42 -12.41
C PRO A 297 -18.01 -8.41 -13.13
N LEU A 298 -18.00 -8.56 -14.45
CA LEU A 298 -16.82 -8.58 -15.33
C LEU A 298 -16.55 -7.23 -16.00
N LYS A 299 -17.38 -6.20 -15.74
CA LYS A 299 -17.21 -4.87 -16.32
C LYS A 299 -16.06 -4.14 -15.60
N TRP A 300 -15.04 -3.78 -16.37
CA TRP A 300 -13.91 -3.02 -15.90
C TRP A 300 -14.17 -1.52 -15.93
N GLY A 301 -13.72 -0.79 -14.90
CA GLY A 301 -14.00 0.62 -14.75
C GLY A 301 -15.42 0.90 -14.27
N ASP A 302 -16.01 2.05 -14.67
CA ASP A 302 -17.36 2.47 -14.31
C ASP A 302 -17.51 2.71 -12.80
N ALA A 303 -18.03 1.74 -12.03
CA ALA A 303 -18.08 1.81 -10.57
C ALA A 303 -16.71 1.55 -9.89
N PHE A 304 -15.74 0.98 -10.61
CA PHE A 304 -14.44 0.56 -10.08
C PHE A 304 -13.28 1.21 -10.82
N THR A 305 -12.10 1.22 -10.20
CA THR A 305 -10.87 1.78 -10.74
C THR A 305 -9.99 0.66 -11.27
N GLU A 306 -9.71 0.64 -12.59
CA GLU A 306 -8.78 -0.32 -13.20
C GLU A 306 -9.02 -1.77 -12.76
N GLY A 307 -10.30 -2.13 -12.65
CA GLY A 307 -10.72 -3.42 -12.15
C GLY A 307 -12.23 -3.62 -12.30
N ASN A 308 -12.71 -4.75 -11.82
CA ASN A 308 -14.11 -5.15 -11.81
C ASN A 308 -14.58 -5.58 -10.42
N ALA A 309 -15.81 -6.07 -10.28
CA ALA A 309 -16.35 -6.48 -9.00
C ALA A 309 -15.60 -7.67 -8.36
N TRP A 310 -15.02 -8.58 -9.15
CA TRP A 310 -14.18 -9.67 -8.65
C TRP A 310 -12.88 -9.20 -8.02
N HIS A 311 -12.40 -8.00 -8.39
CA HIS A 311 -11.20 -7.41 -7.81
C HIS A 311 -11.53 -6.60 -6.56
N TYR A 312 -12.50 -5.70 -6.65
CA TYR A 312 -12.79 -4.73 -5.59
C TYR A 312 -13.60 -5.27 -4.42
N THR A 313 -14.26 -6.41 -4.54
CA THR A 313 -14.99 -7.02 -3.41
C THR A 313 -14.08 -7.28 -2.21
N TRP A 314 -12.79 -7.46 -2.41
CA TRP A 314 -11.80 -7.73 -1.37
C TRP A 314 -11.18 -6.47 -0.77
N SER A 315 -11.50 -5.27 -1.25
CA SER A 315 -10.98 -3.98 -0.74
C SER A 315 -11.63 -3.58 0.60
N VAL A 316 -11.63 -4.52 1.54
CA VAL A 316 -12.07 -4.37 2.94
C VAL A 316 -10.92 -4.80 3.84
N PHE A 317 -9.80 -4.10 3.72
CA PHE A 317 -8.53 -4.45 4.37
C PHE A 317 -8.64 -4.51 5.89
N HIS A 318 -9.39 -3.59 6.48
CA HIS A 318 -9.52 -3.38 7.92
C HIS A 318 -10.56 -4.29 8.59
N ASP A 319 -11.46 -4.92 7.82
CA ASP A 319 -12.56 -5.72 8.39
C ASP A 319 -12.87 -7.01 7.62
N PRO A 320 -11.90 -7.91 7.38
CA PRO A 320 -12.17 -9.17 6.71
C PRO A 320 -13.23 -10.03 7.43
N GLN A 321 -13.30 -10.02 8.77
CA GLN A 321 -14.34 -10.72 9.52
C GLN A 321 -15.73 -10.19 9.18
N GLY A 322 -15.89 -8.87 9.06
CA GLY A 322 -17.14 -8.25 8.63
C GLY A 322 -17.56 -8.67 7.22
N LEU A 323 -16.59 -8.79 6.30
CA LEU A 323 -16.84 -9.26 4.94
C LEU A 323 -17.20 -10.77 4.92
N ILE A 324 -16.52 -11.60 5.72
CA ILE A 324 -16.85 -13.01 5.91
C ILE A 324 -18.30 -13.18 6.34
N GLU A 325 -18.76 -12.38 7.28
CA GLU A 325 -20.14 -12.42 7.77
C GLU A 325 -21.16 -11.96 6.72
N LEU A 326 -20.85 -10.92 5.94
CA LEU A 326 -21.71 -10.47 4.85
C LEU A 326 -21.89 -11.56 3.78
N MET A 327 -20.85 -12.34 3.49
CA MET A 327 -20.91 -13.44 2.54
C MET A 327 -21.62 -14.70 3.07
N GLY A 328 -21.92 -14.76 4.38
CA GLY A 328 -22.64 -15.89 4.98
C GLY A 328 -21.74 -16.84 5.77
N GLY A 329 -20.50 -16.47 6.05
CA GLY A 329 -19.55 -17.23 6.85
C GLY A 329 -18.30 -17.68 6.08
N ARG A 330 -17.39 -18.32 6.81
CA ARG A 330 -16.07 -18.73 6.27
C ARG A 330 -16.16 -19.60 5.02
N LYS A 331 -17.09 -20.57 5.00
CA LYS A 331 -17.25 -21.49 3.88
C LYS A 331 -17.62 -20.75 2.58
N GLU A 332 -18.59 -19.85 2.65
CA GLU A 332 -19.07 -19.07 1.51
C GLU A 332 -18.02 -18.06 1.05
N PHE A 333 -17.30 -17.45 2.00
CA PHE A 333 -16.19 -16.56 1.73
C PHE A 333 -15.06 -17.27 0.98
N ILE A 334 -14.62 -18.43 1.46
CA ILE A 334 -13.58 -19.25 0.80
C ILE A 334 -14.03 -19.65 -0.60
N SER A 335 -15.29 -20.09 -0.76
CA SER A 335 -15.84 -20.43 -2.08
C SER A 335 -15.79 -19.28 -3.06
N MET A 336 -16.08 -18.05 -2.61
CA MET A 336 -15.98 -16.85 -3.45
C MET A 336 -14.51 -16.51 -3.79
N MET A 337 -13.59 -16.63 -2.82
CA MET A 337 -12.16 -16.43 -3.07
C MET A 337 -11.61 -17.45 -4.08
N ASP A 338 -11.94 -18.74 -3.91
CA ASP A 338 -11.54 -19.80 -4.85
C ASP A 338 -12.11 -19.55 -6.26
N SER A 339 -13.31 -18.95 -6.34
CA SER A 339 -13.95 -18.62 -7.61
C SER A 339 -13.17 -17.57 -8.41
N VAL A 340 -12.44 -16.64 -7.75
CA VAL A 340 -11.61 -15.65 -8.45
C VAL A 340 -10.59 -16.33 -9.37
N PHE A 341 -10.01 -17.44 -8.93
CA PHE A 341 -9.00 -18.18 -9.71
C PHE A 341 -9.60 -19.12 -10.77
N SER A 342 -10.88 -19.47 -10.62
CA SER A 342 -11.56 -20.43 -11.52
C SER A 342 -12.50 -19.78 -12.52
N VAL A 343 -12.99 -18.57 -12.27
CA VAL A 343 -13.78 -17.79 -13.25
C VAL A 343 -12.87 -17.42 -14.41
N PRO A 344 -13.22 -17.81 -15.65
CA PRO A 344 -12.38 -17.49 -16.81
C PRO A 344 -12.10 -15.97 -16.90
N PRO A 345 -10.94 -15.55 -17.42
CA PRO A 345 -10.55 -14.15 -17.49
C PRO A 345 -11.28 -13.41 -18.64
N HIS A 346 -12.60 -13.59 -18.69
CA HIS A 346 -13.47 -12.79 -19.55
C HIS A 346 -13.60 -11.38 -18.96
N PHE A 347 -13.85 -10.41 -19.84
CA PHE A 347 -13.96 -9.01 -19.44
C PHE A 347 -15.00 -8.29 -20.28
N ASP A 348 -15.51 -7.21 -19.73
CA ASP A 348 -16.30 -6.19 -20.41
C ASP A 348 -15.53 -4.86 -20.28
N ASP A 349 -14.97 -4.39 -21.40
CA ASP A 349 -14.19 -3.15 -21.50
C ASP A 349 -15.01 -1.96 -22.04
N SER A 350 -16.33 -2.08 -22.06
CA SER A 350 -17.24 -1.09 -22.65
C SER A 350 -17.10 0.31 -22.05
N TYR A 351 -16.65 0.43 -20.80
CA TYR A 351 -16.40 1.71 -20.14
C TYR A 351 -15.18 2.45 -20.74
N TYR A 352 -14.08 1.72 -20.97
CA TYR A 352 -12.86 2.29 -21.56
C TYR A 352 -12.94 2.37 -23.10
N GLY A 353 -13.74 1.52 -23.74
CA GLY A 353 -13.86 1.41 -25.20
C GLY A 353 -12.72 0.64 -25.87
N PHE A 354 -11.78 0.11 -25.07
CA PHE A 354 -10.68 -0.77 -25.49
C PHE A 354 -10.14 -1.53 -24.26
N PRO A 355 -9.53 -2.72 -24.45
CA PRO A 355 -8.91 -3.43 -23.34
C PRO A 355 -7.64 -2.68 -22.89
N ILE A 356 -7.67 -2.14 -21.68
CA ILE A 356 -6.50 -1.52 -21.02
C ILE A 356 -5.45 -2.59 -20.73
N HIS A 357 -4.22 -2.19 -20.39
CA HIS A 357 -3.11 -3.14 -20.27
C HIS A 357 -3.33 -4.14 -19.13
N GLU A 358 -3.96 -3.74 -18.02
CA GLU A 358 -4.25 -4.59 -16.86
C GLU A 358 -5.20 -5.75 -17.23
N ILE A 359 -6.13 -5.53 -18.16
CA ILE A 359 -6.99 -6.59 -18.71
C ILE A 359 -6.16 -7.62 -19.46
N ARG A 360 -5.22 -7.15 -20.30
CA ARG A 360 -4.35 -8.04 -21.09
C ARG A 360 -3.39 -8.81 -20.19
N GLU A 361 -2.86 -8.17 -19.18
CA GLU A 361 -2.01 -8.77 -18.16
C GLU A 361 -2.75 -9.88 -17.42
N MET A 362 -4.00 -9.63 -16.96
CA MET A 362 -4.84 -10.64 -16.32
C MET A 362 -5.04 -11.86 -17.24
N GLN A 363 -5.28 -11.65 -18.54
CA GLN A 363 -5.46 -12.74 -19.49
C GLN A 363 -4.19 -13.57 -19.68
N VAL A 364 -3.02 -12.89 -19.78
CA VAL A 364 -1.72 -13.56 -19.99
C VAL A 364 -1.29 -14.34 -18.76
N MET A 365 -1.57 -13.84 -17.55
CA MET A 365 -1.26 -14.54 -16.30
C MET A 365 -1.97 -15.90 -16.18
N ASP A 366 -3.14 -16.06 -16.77
CA ASP A 366 -3.95 -17.27 -16.72
C ASP A 366 -4.20 -17.78 -15.29
N MET A 367 -4.66 -16.86 -14.42
CA MET A 367 -5.03 -17.10 -13.03
C MET A 367 -6.49 -16.69 -12.76
N GLY A 368 -7.39 -16.94 -13.70
CA GLY A 368 -8.78 -16.52 -13.62
C GLY A 368 -8.90 -15.00 -13.63
N ASN A 369 -9.70 -14.45 -12.71
CA ASN A 369 -9.82 -13.02 -12.47
C ASN A 369 -8.84 -12.48 -11.41
N TYR A 370 -7.84 -13.24 -11.00
CA TYR A 370 -6.78 -12.73 -10.11
C TYR A 370 -5.78 -11.89 -10.90
N ALA A 371 -6.05 -10.60 -11.03
CA ALA A 371 -5.25 -9.66 -11.81
C ALA A 371 -4.09 -9.07 -11.00
N HIS A 372 -3.09 -9.90 -10.64
CA HIS A 372 -1.98 -9.51 -9.77
C HIS A 372 -1.16 -8.31 -10.28
N GLY A 373 -1.16 -8.07 -11.57
CA GLY A 373 -0.48 -6.93 -12.19
C GLY A 373 -1.00 -5.56 -11.73
N ASN A 374 -2.17 -5.51 -11.07
CA ASN A 374 -2.72 -4.30 -10.50
C ASN A 374 -3.07 -4.45 -9.00
N GLN A 375 -3.04 -3.35 -8.24
CA GLN A 375 -3.06 -3.33 -6.77
C GLN A 375 -4.35 -3.84 -6.13
N PRO A 376 -5.56 -3.69 -6.71
CA PRO A 376 -6.82 -4.05 -6.03
C PRO A 376 -6.89 -5.48 -5.48
N VAL A 377 -6.17 -6.44 -6.07
CA VAL A 377 -6.19 -7.84 -5.62
C VAL A 377 -4.91 -8.32 -4.93
N GLN A 378 -3.86 -7.51 -4.88
CA GLN A 378 -2.54 -7.96 -4.38
C GLN A 378 -2.60 -8.49 -2.94
N HIS A 379 -3.50 -7.99 -2.09
CA HIS A 379 -3.70 -8.44 -0.72
C HIS A 379 -4.65 -9.64 -0.60
N MET A 380 -5.46 -9.92 -1.62
CA MET A 380 -6.58 -10.86 -1.52
C MET A 380 -6.14 -12.27 -1.09
N ILE A 381 -5.03 -12.77 -1.62
CA ILE A 381 -4.55 -14.13 -1.30
C ILE A 381 -4.19 -14.32 0.17
N TYR A 382 -4.00 -13.26 0.93
CA TYR A 382 -3.75 -13.30 2.38
C TYR A 382 -5.03 -13.44 3.20
N LEU A 383 -6.20 -13.17 2.62
CA LEU A 383 -7.47 -13.20 3.35
C LEU A 383 -7.90 -14.61 3.79
N TYR A 384 -7.30 -15.67 3.24
CA TYR A 384 -7.49 -17.03 3.75
C TYR A 384 -7.01 -17.20 5.20
N ASP A 385 -6.09 -16.34 5.68
CA ASP A 385 -5.62 -16.33 7.06
C ASP A 385 -6.72 -15.97 8.07
N TRP A 386 -7.72 -15.19 7.65
CA TRP A 386 -8.92 -14.89 8.44
C TRP A 386 -10.00 -15.97 8.32
N ALA A 387 -10.01 -16.67 7.20
CA ALA A 387 -11.03 -17.66 6.90
C ALA A 387 -10.72 -19.06 7.44
N GLY A 388 -9.57 -19.25 8.12
CA GLY A 388 -9.16 -20.53 8.70
C GLY A 388 -8.57 -21.53 7.71
N GLU A 389 -8.10 -21.06 6.55
CA GLU A 389 -7.35 -21.86 5.57
C GLU A 389 -6.00 -21.21 5.20
N PRO A 390 -5.12 -20.93 6.18
CA PRO A 390 -3.85 -20.23 5.94
C PRO A 390 -2.93 -20.97 4.97
N TRP A 391 -3.09 -22.28 4.81
CA TRP A 391 -2.36 -23.06 3.84
C TRP A 391 -2.63 -22.63 2.38
N LYS A 392 -3.80 -22.05 2.08
CA LYS A 392 -4.11 -21.46 0.77
C LYS A 392 -3.35 -20.15 0.55
N THR A 393 -3.20 -19.31 1.57
CA THR A 393 -2.30 -18.15 1.51
C THR A 393 -0.88 -18.59 1.13
N GLN A 394 -0.36 -19.62 1.79
CA GLN A 394 0.99 -20.16 1.52
C GLN A 394 1.11 -20.70 0.09
N TYR A 395 0.10 -21.41 -0.38
CA TYR A 395 0.05 -21.94 -1.75
C TYR A 395 0.06 -20.80 -2.79
N TRP A 396 -0.89 -19.89 -2.70
CA TRP A 396 -1.06 -18.84 -3.71
C TRP A 396 0.10 -17.84 -3.72
N THR A 397 0.65 -17.50 -2.56
CA THR A 397 1.83 -16.62 -2.50
C THR A 397 3.00 -17.24 -3.26
N ARG A 398 3.26 -18.52 -3.08
CA ARG A 398 4.35 -19.23 -3.79
C ARG A 398 4.04 -19.36 -5.28
N GLU A 399 2.80 -19.64 -5.68
CA GLU A 399 2.40 -19.64 -7.10
C GLU A 399 2.63 -18.27 -7.76
N VAL A 400 2.23 -17.18 -7.11
CA VAL A 400 2.45 -15.81 -7.63
C VAL A 400 3.94 -15.49 -7.75
N ILE A 401 4.73 -15.74 -6.69
CA ILE A 401 6.18 -15.50 -6.69
C ILE A 401 6.87 -16.29 -7.80
N ASP A 402 6.51 -17.55 -7.98
CA ASP A 402 7.20 -18.43 -8.92
C ASP A 402 6.79 -18.18 -10.37
N ARG A 403 5.55 -17.78 -10.62
CA ARG A 403 5.00 -17.63 -11.98
C ARG A 403 5.10 -16.21 -12.53
N LEU A 404 5.03 -15.17 -11.67
CA LEU A 404 4.79 -13.80 -12.11
C LEU A 404 5.99 -12.86 -11.89
N TYR A 405 7.09 -13.35 -11.32
CA TYR A 405 8.27 -12.54 -11.05
C TYR A 405 9.53 -13.21 -11.56
N THR A 406 10.36 -12.46 -12.28
CA THR A 406 11.63 -12.91 -12.84
C THR A 406 12.74 -11.87 -12.62
N PRO A 407 14.03 -12.24 -12.72
CA PRO A 407 15.16 -11.31 -12.54
C PRO A 407 15.46 -10.43 -13.77
N TYR A 408 14.64 -10.49 -14.81
CA TYR A 408 14.86 -9.80 -16.09
C TYR A 408 14.27 -8.39 -16.08
N PRO A 409 14.61 -7.53 -17.07
CA PRO A 409 14.07 -6.16 -17.15
C PRO A 409 12.55 -6.08 -17.25
N ASP A 410 11.92 -7.07 -17.88
CA ASP A 410 10.46 -7.27 -18.00
C ASP A 410 9.91 -8.24 -16.93
N GLY A 411 10.53 -8.24 -15.78
CA GLY A 411 10.34 -9.26 -14.74
C GLY A 411 9.07 -9.17 -13.92
N TYR A 412 8.16 -8.25 -14.20
CA TYR A 412 6.88 -8.09 -13.51
C TYR A 412 5.72 -8.36 -14.46
N CYS A 413 4.61 -8.84 -13.89
CA CYS A 413 3.39 -9.15 -14.63
C CYS A 413 2.50 -7.94 -14.91
N GLY A 414 2.86 -6.75 -14.43
CA GLY A 414 2.18 -5.48 -14.59
C GLY A 414 3.11 -4.35 -14.22
N ASP A 415 2.56 -3.16 -13.98
CA ASP A 415 3.32 -1.98 -13.65
C ASP A 415 3.98 -2.08 -12.26
N GLU A 416 5.11 -1.41 -12.11
CA GLU A 416 5.90 -1.40 -10.86
C GLU A 416 5.28 -0.48 -9.79
N ASP A 417 4.67 0.63 -10.21
CA ASP A 417 3.88 1.57 -9.42
C ASP A 417 4.59 2.14 -8.20
N ASN A 418 5.67 2.88 -8.47
CA ASN A 418 6.41 3.68 -7.48
C ASN A 418 6.89 2.89 -6.26
N GLY A 419 7.22 1.62 -6.45
CA GLY A 419 7.72 0.74 -5.41
C GLY A 419 6.70 -0.26 -4.86
N GLN A 420 5.40 -0.14 -5.18
CA GLN A 420 4.37 -0.98 -4.58
C GLN A 420 4.49 -2.45 -4.99
N THR A 421 4.56 -2.75 -6.29
CA THR A 421 4.66 -4.15 -6.78
C THR A 421 5.97 -4.80 -6.34
N SER A 422 7.03 -4.02 -6.27
CA SER A 422 8.32 -4.45 -5.73
C SER A 422 8.25 -4.75 -4.24
N ALA A 423 7.64 -3.88 -3.43
CA ALA A 423 7.48 -4.07 -1.99
C ALA A 423 6.57 -5.27 -1.67
N TRP A 424 5.55 -5.53 -2.50
CA TRP A 424 4.75 -6.76 -2.40
C TRP A 424 5.63 -8.01 -2.50
N TYR A 425 6.51 -8.05 -3.52
CA TYR A 425 7.44 -9.18 -3.70
C TYR A 425 8.41 -9.31 -2.52
N VAL A 426 8.97 -8.20 -2.04
CA VAL A 426 9.89 -8.20 -0.90
C VAL A 426 9.20 -8.83 0.32
N PHE A 427 8.07 -8.29 0.76
CA PHE A 427 7.35 -8.83 1.92
C PHE A 427 6.94 -10.28 1.74
N SER A 428 6.34 -10.61 0.61
CA SER A 428 5.86 -11.96 0.32
C SER A 428 6.99 -13.00 0.32
N SER A 429 8.18 -12.61 -0.18
CA SER A 429 9.38 -13.46 -0.16
C SER A 429 9.94 -13.68 1.25
N LEU A 430 9.76 -12.70 2.14
CA LEU A 430 10.14 -12.82 3.56
C LEU A 430 9.18 -13.73 4.34
N GLY A 431 7.97 -13.95 3.86
CA GLY A 431 6.96 -14.80 4.48
C GLY A 431 5.89 -14.07 5.29
N PHE A 432 5.69 -12.76 5.08
CA PHE A 432 4.62 -11.98 5.70
C PHE A 432 4.25 -10.74 4.87
N TYR A 433 3.06 -10.17 5.09
CA TYR A 433 2.54 -9.05 4.30
C TYR A 433 1.61 -8.13 5.12
N PRO A 434 1.71 -6.79 4.98
CA PRO A 434 0.86 -5.83 5.69
C PRO A 434 -0.49 -5.66 4.98
N VAL A 435 -1.46 -6.55 5.22
CA VAL A 435 -2.78 -6.50 4.56
C VAL A 435 -3.54 -5.21 4.87
N ALA A 436 -3.48 -4.77 6.11
CA ALA A 436 -4.19 -3.58 6.60
C ALA A 436 -3.21 -2.65 7.34
N PRO A 437 -2.47 -1.79 6.63
CA PRO A 437 -1.65 -0.76 7.27
C PRO A 437 -2.47 0.07 8.26
N GLY A 438 -1.90 0.34 9.44
CA GLY A 438 -2.60 0.92 10.58
C GLY A 438 -2.96 -0.08 11.67
N THR A 439 -2.92 -1.40 11.39
CA THR A 439 -3.09 -2.45 12.41
C THR A 439 -1.80 -2.73 13.19
N GLY A 440 -0.65 -2.40 12.63
CA GLY A 440 0.64 -2.89 13.13
C GLY A 440 0.77 -4.41 13.04
N GLN A 441 0.07 -5.06 12.10
CA GLN A 441 0.12 -6.51 11.88
C GLN A 441 0.51 -6.86 10.45
N TYR A 442 1.19 -8.00 10.31
CA TYR A 442 1.62 -8.58 9.05
C TYR A 442 1.08 -10.01 8.96
N ALA A 443 0.23 -10.30 7.99
CA ALA A 443 -0.29 -11.64 7.75
C ALA A 443 0.84 -12.58 7.32
N ILE A 444 0.83 -13.82 7.81
CA ILE A 444 1.91 -14.79 7.60
C ILE A 444 1.66 -15.60 6.33
N THR A 445 2.72 -15.84 5.58
CA THR A 445 2.72 -16.75 4.43
C THR A 445 3.98 -17.62 4.41
N SER A 446 4.14 -18.40 3.36
CA SER A 446 5.31 -19.26 3.15
C SER A 446 6.54 -18.42 2.78
N PRO A 447 7.62 -18.45 3.57
CA PRO A 447 8.85 -17.79 3.19
C PRO A 447 9.45 -18.41 1.92
N LEU A 448 10.16 -17.61 1.12
CA LEU A 448 10.85 -18.06 -0.08
C LEU A 448 12.25 -18.59 0.23
N PHE A 449 12.92 -18.02 1.22
CA PHE A 449 14.31 -18.29 1.57
C PHE A 449 14.41 -19.29 2.73
N LYS A 450 15.54 -20.00 2.82
CA LYS A 450 15.84 -20.87 3.96
C LYS A 450 16.25 -20.09 5.18
N LYS A 451 16.84 -18.91 4.98
CA LYS A 451 17.23 -18.00 6.03
C LYS A 451 17.12 -16.57 5.56
N VAL A 452 16.62 -15.71 6.45
CA VAL A 452 16.54 -14.28 6.25
C VAL A 452 17.02 -13.58 7.52
N LYS A 453 17.80 -12.50 7.35
CA LYS A 453 18.05 -11.52 8.40
C LYS A 453 17.64 -10.14 7.93
N ILE A 454 16.93 -9.41 8.78
CA ILE A 454 16.54 -8.02 8.56
C ILE A 454 17.20 -7.18 9.65
N TYR A 455 18.10 -6.30 9.25
CA TYR A 455 18.81 -5.39 10.15
C TYR A 455 18.07 -4.07 10.24
N LEU A 456 17.42 -3.83 11.37
CA LEU A 456 16.60 -2.64 11.60
C LEU A 456 17.46 -1.43 12.01
N GLU A 457 16.96 -0.22 11.77
CA GLU A 457 17.69 1.02 12.13
C GLU A 457 17.97 1.18 13.62
N ASN A 458 17.13 0.58 14.48
CA ASN A 458 17.33 0.58 15.93
C ASN A 458 18.40 -0.41 16.43
N GLY A 459 19.07 -1.13 15.52
CA GLY A 459 20.08 -2.13 15.80
C GLY A 459 19.56 -3.54 16.09
N ASN A 460 18.26 -3.73 16.16
CA ASN A 460 17.65 -5.04 16.33
C ASN A 460 17.66 -5.84 15.01
N VAL A 461 17.55 -7.16 15.13
CA VAL A 461 17.57 -8.06 13.99
C VAL A 461 16.33 -8.98 14.04
N VAL A 462 15.65 -9.09 12.92
CA VAL A 462 14.66 -10.14 12.69
C VAL A 462 15.35 -11.28 11.94
N GLU A 463 15.32 -12.48 12.49
CA GLU A 463 15.87 -13.68 11.86
C GLU A 463 14.76 -14.69 11.59
N ILE A 464 14.63 -15.12 10.34
CA ILE A 464 13.67 -16.14 9.91
C ILE A 464 14.45 -17.34 9.41
N ASN A 465 14.21 -18.52 10.01
CA ASN A 465 14.86 -19.76 9.68
C ASN A 465 13.84 -20.79 9.19
N ALA A 466 13.95 -21.20 7.94
CA ALA A 466 13.11 -22.21 7.29
C ALA A 466 13.99 -23.22 6.53
N PRO A 467 14.86 -24.00 7.22
CA PRO A 467 15.93 -24.77 6.58
C PRO A 467 15.43 -25.85 5.62
N ALA A 468 14.22 -26.38 5.84
CA ALA A 468 13.60 -27.37 4.97
C ALA A 468 12.82 -26.77 3.79
N ASN A 469 12.75 -25.44 3.67
CA ASN A 469 12.05 -24.77 2.59
C ASN A 469 12.59 -25.15 1.21
N SER A 470 11.70 -25.39 0.27
CA SER A 470 12.03 -25.70 -1.12
C SER A 470 10.82 -25.41 -2.03
N GLY A 471 10.94 -25.64 -3.34
CA GLY A 471 9.80 -25.56 -4.26
C GLY A 471 8.66 -26.54 -3.93
N VAL A 472 8.98 -27.66 -3.26
CA VAL A 472 8.00 -28.67 -2.83
C VAL A 472 7.56 -28.46 -1.40
N ASN A 473 8.50 -28.20 -0.48
CA ASN A 473 8.22 -27.92 0.93
C ASN A 473 7.83 -26.46 1.10
N ARG A 474 6.62 -26.11 0.71
CA ARG A 474 6.10 -24.73 0.69
C ARG A 474 5.07 -24.45 1.78
N TYR A 475 4.67 -25.44 2.56
CA TYR A 475 3.65 -25.29 3.59
C TYR A 475 4.29 -25.25 4.98
N ILE A 476 3.78 -24.37 5.83
CA ILE A 476 4.19 -24.27 7.23
C ILE A 476 3.54 -25.41 8.01
N SER A 477 4.34 -26.31 8.52
CA SER A 477 3.89 -27.39 9.40
C SER A 477 3.88 -26.97 10.87
N ASN A 478 4.88 -26.19 11.29
CA ASN A 478 4.95 -25.60 12.64
C ASN A 478 5.74 -24.29 12.62
N MET A 479 5.58 -23.46 13.64
CA MET A 479 6.31 -22.20 13.80
C MET A 479 6.61 -21.93 15.27
N LYS A 480 7.79 -21.37 15.53
CA LYS A 480 8.17 -20.81 16.83
C LYS A 480 8.62 -19.37 16.67
N VAL A 481 8.23 -18.52 17.60
CA VAL A 481 8.73 -17.15 17.70
C VAL A 481 9.44 -17.01 19.05
N ASN A 482 10.71 -16.66 19.01
CA ASN A 482 11.58 -16.58 20.18
C ASN A 482 11.56 -17.86 21.04
N GLY A 483 11.50 -19.01 20.39
CA GLY A 483 11.48 -20.34 21.01
C GLY A 483 10.13 -20.84 21.52
N ALA A 484 9.09 -20.00 21.53
CA ALA A 484 7.73 -20.39 21.92
C ALA A 484 6.89 -20.81 20.71
N GLU A 485 6.06 -21.84 20.87
CA GLU A 485 5.09 -22.27 19.84
C GLU A 485 4.21 -21.10 19.41
N TYR A 486 3.96 -20.99 18.10
CA TYR A 486 3.27 -19.85 17.52
C TYR A 486 2.23 -20.28 16.48
N ASP A 487 0.96 -20.21 16.85
CA ASP A 487 -0.18 -20.63 16.03
C ASP A 487 -0.96 -19.46 15.43
N LYS A 488 -0.47 -18.24 15.58
CA LYS A 488 -1.07 -17.05 14.94
C LYS A 488 -0.74 -17.01 13.45
N ASN A 489 -1.65 -16.39 12.69
CA ASN A 489 -1.45 -16.12 11.26
C ASN A 489 -0.94 -14.69 11.01
N TYR A 490 -0.33 -14.04 12.00
CA TYR A 490 0.23 -12.70 11.87
C TYR A 490 1.39 -12.48 12.83
N PHE A 491 2.31 -11.60 12.44
CA PHE A 491 3.27 -10.96 13.33
C PHE A 491 2.79 -9.56 13.68
N THR A 492 3.23 -9.02 14.81
CA THR A 492 3.01 -7.61 15.15
C THR A 492 4.27 -6.78 14.86
N ASN A 493 4.07 -5.49 14.54
CA ASN A 493 5.18 -4.56 14.36
C ASN A 493 6.08 -4.49 15.60
N ASP A 494 5.49 -4.56 16.80
CA ASP A 494 6.24 -4.58 18.05
C ASP A 494 7.15 -5.81 18.17
N GLN A 495 6.65 -7.00 17.81
CA GLN A 495 7.48 -8.22 17.80
C GLN A 495 8.66 -8.09 16.83
N LEU A 496 8.42 -7.58 15.62
CA LEU A 496 9.48 -7.44 14.62
C LEU A 496 10.46 -6.33 14.98
N SER A 497 9.96 -5.16 15.41
CA SER A 497 10.80 -4.00 15.72
C SER A 497 11.69 -4.20 16.97
N GLN A 498 11.28 -5.05 17.90
CA GLN A 498 12.10 -5.44 19.05
C GLN A 498 13.16 -6.50 18.72
N GLY A 499 13.14 -7.01 17.49
CA GLY A 499 13.93 -8.16 17.06
C GLY A 499 13.24 -9.48 17.40
N ALA A 500 13.21 -10.38 16.44
CA ALA A 500 12.56 -11.67 16.59
C ALA A 500 13.38 -12.79 15.95
N ARG A 501 13.38 -13.96 16.56
CA ARG A 501 13.81 -15.20 15.95
C ARG A 501 12.58 -16.02 15.60
N ILE A 502 12.39 -16.28 14.33
CA ILE A 502 11.25 -17.00 13.77
C ILE A 502 11.79 -18.31 13.16
N ASP A 503 11.47 -19.43 13.78
CA ASP A 503 11.87 -20.75 13.29
C ASP A 503 10.64 -21.43 12.69
N VAL A 504 10.72 -21.80 11.39
CA VAL A 504 9.61 -22.32 10.60
C VAL A 504 9.94 -23.74 10.12
N GLU A 505 9.08 -24.67 10.48
CA GLU A 505 9.12 -26.03 9.95
C GLU A 505 8.28 -26.09 8.68
N MET A 506 8.92 -26.51 7.58
CA MET A 506 8.29 -26.56 6.25
C MET A 506 8.04 -27.99 5.81
N GLY A 507 6.89 -28.22 5.17
CA GLY A 507 6.50 -29.53 4.63
C GLY A 507 5.91 -29.44 3.22
N CYS A 508 5.77 -30.60 2.59
CA CYS A 508 5.21 -30.70 1.23
C CYS A 508 3.68 -30.80 1.19
N ASN A 509 3.04 -31.02 2.33
CA ASN A 509 1.58 -31.14 2.45
C ASN A 509 1.02 -29.95 3.24
N PRO A 510 -0.17 -29.45 2.87
CA PRO A 510 -0.89 -28.47 3.69
C PRO A 510 -1.12 -28.96 5.12
N ASN A 511 -0.93 -28.07 6.10
CA ASN A 511 -1.33 -28.34 7.48
C ASN A 511 -2.76 -27.78 7.70
N TYR A 512 -3.73 -28.66 7.89
CA TYR A 512 -5.14 -28.33 8.07
C TYR A 512 -5.52 -28.04 9.54
N GLU A 513 -4.55 -28.05 10.45
CA GLU A 513 -4.79 -27.88 11.88
C GLU A 513 -4.19 -26.56 12.41
N ARG A 514 -3.06 -26.11 11.83
CA ARG A 514 -2.38 -24.88 12.26
C ARG A 514 -3.11 -23.63 11.78
N GLY A 515 -3.32 -22.67 12.70
CA GLY A 515 -3.82 -21.35 12.37
C GLY A 515 -5.28 -21.31 11.93
N VAL A 516 -6.07 -22.36 12.22
CA VAL A 516 -7.46 -22.47 11.75
C VAL A 516 -8.47 -21.86 12.71
N SER A 517 -8.06 -21.57 13.96
CA SER A 517 -8.94 -21.00 14.98
C SER A 517 -9.22 -19.51 14.73
N GLU A 518 -10.30 -18.99 15.33
CA GLU A 518 -10.61 -17.56 15.24
C GLU A 518 -9.56 -16.71 15.96
N GLU A 519 -8.97 -17.23 17.03
CA GLU A 519 -7.93 -16.56 17.80
C GLU A 519 -6.59 -16.48 17.04
N SER A 520 -6.40 -17.34 16.03
CA SER A 520 -5.21 -17.33 15.19
C SER A 520 -5.31 -16.30 14.06
N ALA A 521 -6.51 -15.83 13.74
CA ALA A 521 -6.74 -14.85 12.67
C ALA A 521 -6.13 -13.47 13.03
N PRO A 522 -5.64 -12.72 12.02
CA PRO A 522 -5.22 -11.35 12.23
C PRO A 522 -6.37 -10.43 12.65
N TYR A 523 -6.05 -9.18 12.93
CA TYR A 523 -7.00 -8.14 13.32
C TYR A 523 -8.17 -8.00 12.34
N SER A 524 -9.36 -7.70 12.87
CA SER A 524 -10.52 -7.26 12.11
C SER A 524 -11.35 -6.26 12.91
N PHE A 525 -11.83 -5.22 12.26
CA PHE A 525 -12.53 -4.11 12.90
C PHE A 525 -13.84 -4.54 13.59
N THR A 526 -14.60 -5.44 12.97
CA THR A 526 -15.80 -6.01 13.59
C THR A 526 -15.50 -6.68 14.93
N ASN A 527 -14.37 -7.40 15.03
CA ASN A 527 -13.95 -8.04 16.28
C ASN A 527 -13.52 -6.99 17.33
N GLU A 528 -12.80 -5.95 16.93
CA GLU A 528 -12.48 -4.82 17.82
C GLU A 528 -13.75 -4.19 18.37
N LEU A 529 -14.72 -3.85 17.53
CA LEU A 529 -15.97 -3.24 17.96
C LEU A 529 -16.76 -4.14 18.92
N ARG A 530 -16.77 -5.44 18.70
CA ARG A 530 -17.46 -6.40 19.59
C ARG A 530 -16.81 -6.53 20.96
N SER A 531 -15.52 -6.27 21.07
CA SER A 531 -14.79 -6.41 22.33
C SER A 531 -15.22 -5.41 23.40
N THR A 532 -15.79 -4.26 23.01
CA THR A 532 -16.18 -3.18 23.93
C THR A 532 -17.69 -2.85 23.87
N ALA A 533 -18.23 -2.29 24.97
CA ALA A 533 -19.62 -1.83 24.99
C ALA A 533 -19.86 -0.66 24.01
N ALA A 534 -18.91 0.25 23.90
CA ALA A 534 -18.96 1.38 22.96
C ALA A 534 -18.95 0.88 21.50
N GLY A 535 -18.09 -0.08 21.17
CA GLY A 535 -18.01 -0.67 19.84
C GLY A 535 -19.29 -1.41 19.44
N ARG A 536 -19.86 -2.23 20.35
CA ARG A 536 -21.17 -2.89 20.10
C ARG A 536 -22.28 -1.88 19.84
N LYS A 537 -22.24 -0.72 20.52
CA LYS A 537 -23.17 0.37 20.26
C LYS A 537 -23.00 0.97 18.87
N ILE A 538 -21.75 1.14 18.41
CA ILE A 538 -21.44 1.63 17.05
C ILE A 538 -22.02 0.68 15.99
N LEU A 539 -21.81 -0.63 16.11
CA LEU A 539 -22.39 -1.62 15.19
C LEU A 539 -23.92 -1.51 15.14
N LYS A 540 -24.57 -1.45 16.30
CA LYS A 540 -26.04 -1.31 16.40
C LYS A 540 -26.56 0.00 15.81
N ASP A 541 -25.84 1.10 16.03
CA ASP A 541 -26.20 2.42 15.48
C ASP A 541 -26.05 2.41 13.94
N PHE A 542 -25.00 1.77 13.41
CA PHE A 542 -24.81 1.63 11.97
C PHE A 542 -25.95 0.84 11.31
N GLU A 543 -26.32 -0.31 11.85
CA GLU A 543 -27.42 -1.16 11.35
C GLU A 543 -28.75 -0.39 11.29
N LYS A 544 -29.06 0.42 12.31
CA LYS A 544 -30.26 1.26 12.35
C LYS A 544 -30.25 2.36 11.28
N THR A 545 -29.08 2.91 10.95
CA THR A 545 -28.96 3.97 9.97
C THR A 545 -29.10 3.41 8.56
N SER A 546 -28.42 2.29 8.26
CA SER A 546 -28.48 1.61 6.96
C SER A 546 -29.88 1.07 6.64
N SER A 547 -30.66 0.63 7.65
CA SER A 547 -32.05 0.18 7.44
C SER A 547 -33.01 1.31 7.09
N LYS A 548 -32.71 2.56 7.48
CA LYS A 548 -33.54 3.74 7.15
C LYS A 548 -33.31 4.25 5.74
N THR A 549 -32.11 4.12 5.21
CA THR A 549 -31.77 4.49 3.81
C THR A 549 -32.33 3.50 2.80
N GLY A 550 -32.54 2.22 3.18
CA GLY A 550 -33.18 1.20 2.34
C GLY A 550 -34.71 1.24 2.33
N ASN A 551 -35.37 1.98 3.21
CA ASN A 551 -36.84 2.01 3.38
C ASN A 551 -37.51 3.33 2.94
N LYS A 552 -36.80 4.25 2.30
CA LYS A 552 -37.44 5.36 1.60
C LYS A 552 -37.89 4.89 0.21
N LYS A 553 -39.04 4.16 0.21
CA LYS A 553 -39.85 3.93 -0.98
C LYS A 553 -40.82 5.09 -1.16
#